data_31225965098741ebbd5cabcebee8f710
#
_entry.id   31225965098741ebbd5cabcebee8f710
#
_cell.length_a   1.000
_cell.length_b   1.000
_cell.length_c   1.000
_cell.angle_alpha   90.00
_cell.angle_beta   90.00
_cell.angle_gamma   90.00
#
_symmetry.space_group_name_H-M   'P 1'
#
loop_
_entity.id
_entity.type
_entity.pdbx_description
1 polymer ?
#
loop_
_entity_poly.entity_id
_entity_poly.type
_entity_poly.pdbx_seq_one_letter_code
_entity_poly.pdbx_strand_id
1 'polypeptide(L)'
;MSTSYSYNTRDLKFILKEWLPVEEIFQYEKYNGYYTIEDLDMMIDQCHNIAAEVFAPYGDEMEEFGVKFENGKTTVHPGFTRIFKYIQENGWGTSNIEETEGTLPEVLQCAIYELFQAACPPMRAHALTSGAARLIQEFGSEELKKMFLPKMFDGTWAGTMCLTEATAGTDVGDILSKAYPTSDPRIYK
;
A
#
# COMPACT_ATOMS: atom_id res chain seq x y z
N MET A 1 18.75 -2.56 19.05
CA MET A 1 17.57 -2.72 19.91
C MET A 1 16.96 -4.07 19.63
N SER A 2 16.44 -4.79 20.62
CA SER A 2 15.70 -6.04 20.39
C SER A 2 14.32 -5.63 19.87
N THR A 3 13.95 -6.08 18.67
CA THR A 3 12.61 -5.86 18.12
C THR A 3 11.71 -7.01 18.59
N SER A 4 10.42 -6.75 18.79
CA SER A 4 9.42 -7.77 19.05
C SER A 4 9.06 -8.58 17.79
N TYR A 5 9.49 -8.13 16.62
CA TYR A 5 9.16 -8.74 15.34
C TYR A 5 9.76 -10.14 15.21
N SER A 6 8.89 -11.10 15.00
CA SER A 6 9.22 -12.47 14.63
C SER A 6 8.13 -12.99 13.69
N TYR A 7 8.52 -13.38 12.49
CA TYR A 7 7.59 -13.89 11.48
C TYR A 7 8.11 -15.19 10.88
N ASN A 8 7.27 -16.22 10.86
CA ASN A 8 7.59 -17.50 10.23
C ASN A 8 7.06 -17.53 8.80
N THR A 9 7.94 -17.42 7.82
CA THR A 9 7.57 -17.38 6.40
C THR A 9 7.04 -18.72 5.85
N ARG A 10 7.13 -19.82 6.62
CA ARG A 10 6.71 -21.15 6.17
C ARG A 10 5.23 -21.19 5.76
N ASP A 11 4.35 -20.61 6.58
CA ASP A 11 2.91 -20.66 6.30
C ASP A 11 2.55 -19.81 5.09
N LEU A 12 3.20 -18.65 4.93
CA LEU A 12 3.06 -17.81 3.73
C LEU A 12 3.53 -18.53 2.48
N LYS A 13 4.69 -19.18 2.51
CA LYS A 13 5.21 -19.99 1.41
C LYS A 13 4.30 -21.17 1.08
N PHE A 14 3.75 -21.85 2.10
CA PHE A 14 2.78 -22.92 1.92
C PHE A 14 1.51 -22.42 1.21
N ILE A 15 0.95 -21.31 1.66
CA ILE A 15 -0.24 -20.71 1.03
C ILE A 15 0.00 -20.41 -0.44
N LEU A 16 1.14 -19.80 -0.77
CA LEU A 16 1.45 -19.38 -2.13
C LEU A 16 1.82 -20.54 -3.08
N LYS A 17 2.40 -21.61 -2.57
CA LYS A 17 2.90 -22.73 -3.39
C LYS A 17 1.96 -23.93 -3.45
N GLU A 18 1.25 -24.20 -2.36
CA GLU A 18 0.51 -25.46 -2.23
C GLU A 18 -1.00 -25.23 -2.18
N TRP A 19 -1.47 -24.11 -1.66
CA TRP A 19 -2.89 -23.81 -1.57
C TRP A 19 -3.40 -22.89 -2.71
N LEU A 20 -2.69 -21.84 -3.01
CA LEU A 20 -3.01 -20.96 -4.13
C LEU A 20 -2.23 -21.41 -5.39
N PRO A 21 -2.85 -21.45 -6.59
CA PRO A 21 -2.16 -21.83 -7.82
C PRO A 21 -1.31 -20.67 -8.36
N VAL A 22 -0.37 -20.16 -7.56
CA VAL A 22 0.43 -18.98 -7.96
C VAL A 22 1.25 -19.25 -9.22
N GLU A 23 1.71 -20.47 -9.42
CA GLU A 23 2.42 -20.86 -10.65
C GLU A 23 1.54 -20.70 -11.90
N GLU A 24 0.24 -20.95 -11.81
CA GLU A 24 -0.71 -20.71 -12.92
C GLU A 24 -0.86 -19.20 -13.20
N ILE A 25 -0.80 -18.36 -12.17
CA ILE A 25 -0.84 -16.89 -12.32
C ILE A 25 0.37 -16.41 -13.11
N PHE A 26 1.54 -17.00 -12.89
CA PHE A 26 2.76 -16.65 -13.62
C PHE A 26 2.71 -17.00 -15.11
N GLN A 27 1.77 -17.87 -15.55
CA GLN A 27 1.56 -18.20 -16.95
C GLN A 27 0.68 -17.18 -17.69
N TYR A 28 0.00 -16.28 -17.00
CA TYR A 28 -0.78 -15.24 -17.68
C TYR A 28 0.13 -14.33 -18.49
N GLU A 29 -0.31 -13.92 -19.68
CA GLU A 29 0.47 -13.10 -20.64
C GLU A 29 1.21 -11.94 -19.98
N LYS A 30 0.58 -11.27 -19.03
CA LYS A 30 1.10 -10.14 -18.26
C LYS A 30 2.33 -10.48 -17.40
N TYR A 31 2.46 -11.74 -16.95
CA TYR A 31 3.48 -12.17 -15.99
C TYR A 31 4.44 -13.21 -16.56
N ASN A 32 4.10 -13.82 -17.70
CA ASN A 32 4.86 -14.92 -18.27
C ASN A 32 6.28 -14.48 -18.65
N GLY A 33 7.25 -15.23 -18.15
CA GLY A 33 8.67 -14.95 -18.36
C GLY A 33 9.29 -13.97 -17.38
N TYR A 34 8.49 -13.39 -16.47
CA TYR A 34 9.00 -12.45 -15.44
C TYR A 34 9.17 -13.11 -14.07
N TYR A 35 8.42 -14.17 -13.75
CA TYR A 35 8.39 -14.81 -12.43
C TYR A 35 8.43 -16.33 -12.54
N THR A 36 9.14 -16.94 -11.59
CA THR A 36 9.21 -18.41 -11.39
C THR A 36 8.89 -18.77 -9.94
N ILE A 37 8.67 -20.03 -9.66
CA ILE A 37 8.47 -20.51 -8.27
C ILE A 37 9.75 -20.37 -7.42
N GLU A 38 10.91 -20.49 -8.04
CA GLU A 38 12.20 -20.26 -7.38
C GLU A 38 12.36 -18.80 -6.97
N ASP A 39 11.95 -17.86 -7.84
CA ASP A 39 11.98 -16.43 -7.54
C ASP A 39 11.08 -16.09 -6.34
N LEU A 40 9.94 -16.78 -6.20
CA LEU A 40 9.02 -16.59 -5.07
C LEU A 40 9.71 -16.75 -3.71
N ASP A 41 10.48 -17.83 -3.52
CA ASP A 41 11.17 -18.08 -2.26
C ASP A 41 12.18 -16.96 -1.94
N MET A 42 12.97 -16.57 -2.95
CA MET A 42 13.93 -15.49 -2.80
C MET A 42 13.27 -14.16 -2.47
N MET A 43 12.16 -13.85 -3.12
CA MET A 43 11.40 -12.62 -2.88
C MET A 43 10.84 -12.57 -1.46
N ILE A 44 10.20 -13.64 -0.99
CA ILE A 44 9.65 -13.71 0.37
C ILE A 44 10.77 -13.60 1.40
N ASP A 45 11.88 -14.30 1.23
CA ASP A 45 13.01 -14.25 2.17
C ASP A 45 13.67 -12.87 2.18
N GLN A 46 13.84 -12.24 1.02
CA GLN A 46 14.36 -10.87 0.92
C GLN A 46 13.43 -9.86 1.58
N CYS A 47 12.12 -9.94 1.31
CA CYS A 47 11.15 -9.04 1.93
C CYS A 47 11.04 -9.27 3.44
N HIS A 48 11.15 -10.50 3.91
CA HIS A 48 11.24 -10.80 5.34
C HIS A 48 12.48 -10.14 5.99
N ASN A 49 13.63 -10.22 5.35
CA ASN A 49 14.85 -9.55 5.83
C ASN A 49 14.68 -8.02 5.85
N ILE A 50 14.10 -7.43 4.81
CA ILE A 50 13.76 -6.00 4.79
C ILE A 50 12.80 -5.64 5.94
N ALA A 51 11.78 -6.44 6.16
CA ALA A 51 10.85 -6.25 7.27
C ALA A 51 11.55 -6.26 8.62
N ALA A 52 12.46 -7.22 8.84
CA ALA A 52 13.20 -7.36 10.10
C ALA A 52 14.26 -6.27 10.31
N GLU A 53 14.99 -5.89 9.27
CA GLU A 53 16.15 -5.00 9.39
C GLU A 53 15.80 -3.52 9.21
N VAL A 54 14.80 -3.20 8.36
CA VAL A 54 14.45 -1.82 8.00
C VAL A 54 13.20 -1.35 8.73
N PHE A 55 12.16 -2.18 8.85
CA PHE A 55 10.86 -1.75 9.37
C PHE A 55 10.69 -2.03 10.86
N ALA A 56 10.99 -3.25 11.30
CA ALA A 56 10.78 -3.67 12.68
C ALA A 56 11.51 -2.78 13.72
N PRO A 57 12.70 -2.23 13.47
CA PRO A 57 13.35 -1.34 14.43
C PRO A 57 12.53 -0.09 14.81
N TYR A 58 11.59 0.31 13.95
CA TYR A 58 10.75 1.49 14.18
C TYR A 58 9.31 1.14 14.58
N GLY A 59 8.88 -0.11 14.46
CA GLY A 59 7.49 -0.50 14.68
C GLY A 59 6.98 -0.12 16.06
N ASP A 60 7.66 -0.62 17.10
CA ASP A 60 7.29 -0.38 18.49
C ASP A 60 7.45 1.11 18.87
N GLU A 61 8.54 1.76 18.42
CA GLU A 61 8.79 3.18 18.70
C GLU A 61 7.72 4.10 18.07
N MET A 62 7.29 3.78 16.85
CA MET A 62 6.24 4.55 16.15
C MET A 62 4.88 4.37 16.79
N GLU A 63 4.56 3.15 17.25
CA GLU A 63 3.31 2.84 17.92
C GLU A 63 3.23 3.57 19.27
N GLU A 64 4.29 3.56 20.06
CA GLU A 64 4.38 4.27 21.35
C GLU A 64 4.34 5.79 21.18
N PHE A 65 5.02 6.33 20.16
CA PHE A 65 5.03 7.77 19.88
C PHE A 65 3.65 8.27 19.46
N GLY A 66 2.93 7.48 18.66
CA GLY A 66 1.62 7.83 18.10
C GLY A 66 1.66 9.04 17.18
N VAL A 67 0.51 9.72 17.08
CA VAL A 67 0.35 10.99 16.34
C VAL A 67 0.07 12.11 17.33
N LYS A 68 0.86 13.17 17.29
CA LYS A 68 0.69 14.34 18.17
C LYS A 68 0.10 15.50 17.37
N PHE A 69 -0.88 16.18 17.96
CA PHE A 69 -1.47 17.38 17.38
C PHE A 69 -1.38 18.53 18.37
N GLU A 70 -0.55 19.52 18.04
CA GLU A 70 -0.30 20.68 18.89
C GLU A 70 -0.25 21.95 18.03
N ASN A 71 -0.89 23.02 18.49
CA ASN A 71 -0.90 24.32 17.81
C ASN A 71 -1.27 24.26 16.32
N GLY A 72 -2.27 23.42 15.97
CA GLY A 72 -2.71 23.26 14.58
C GLY A 72 -1.77 22.42 13.70
N LYS A 73 -0.73 21.80 14.26
CA LYS A 73 0.27 21.03 13.55
C LYS A 73 0.26 19.57 14.01
N THR A 74 0.22 18.67 13.03
CA THR A 74 0.39 17.23 13.25
C THR A 74 1.86 16.85 13.19
N THR A 75 2.30 16.01 14.11
CA THR A 75 3.66 15.47 14.17
C THR A 75 3.59 13.96 14.30
N VAL A 76 4.33 13.25 13.46
CA VAL A 76 4.53 11.79 13.48
C VAL A 76 5.97 11.45 13.86
N HIS A 77 6.22 10.22 14.27
CA HIS A 77 7.57 9.76 14.55
C HIS A 77 8.49 9.89 13.31
N PRO A 78 9.75 10.36 13.45
CA PRO A 78 10.66 10.53 12.32
C PRO A 78 10.91 9.24 11.50
N GLY A 79 10.81 8.07 12.15
CA GLY A 79 10.86 6.76 11.50
C GLY A 79 9.83 6.58 10.40
N PHE A 80 8.64 7.19 10.54
CA PHE A 80 7.59 7.14 9.52
C PHE A 80 8.09 7.71 8.18
N THR A 81 8.66 8.90 8.20
CA THR A 81 9.19 9.54 6.99
C THR A 81 10.34 8.72 6.38
N ARG A 82 11.21 8.14 7.22
CA ARG A 82 12.34 7.33 6.76
C ARG A 82 11.87 6.05 6.05
N ILE A 83 10.93 5.31 6.65
CA ILE A 83 10.38 4.09 6.06
C ILE A 83 9.58 4.43 4.79
N PHE A 84 8.75 5.48 4.83
CA PHE A 84 8.00 5.92 3.67
C PHE A 84 8.92 6.23 2.47
N LYS A 85 10.01 6.95 2.72
CA LYS A 85 11.02 7.22 1.71
C LYS A 85 11.68 5.95 1.18
N TYR A 86 12.01 5.01 2.06
CA TYR A 86 12.56 3.71 1.67
C TYR A 86 11.62 2.94 0.74
N ILE A 87 10.32 2.90 1.07
CA ILE A 87 9.29 2.26 0.25
C ILE A 87 9.25 2.86 -1.15
N GLN A 88 9.26 4.19 -1.26
CA GLN A 88 9.21 4.88 -2.55
C GLN A 88 10.50 4.66 -3.38
N GLU A 89 11.66 4.80 -2.77
CA GLU A 89 12.96 4.68 -3.45
C GLU A 89 13.26 3.25 -3.93
N ASN A 90 12.63 2.24 -3.32
CA ASN A 90 12.83 0.83 -3.66
C ASN A 90 11.65 0.20 -4.43
N GLY A 91 10.72 1.01 -4.93
CA GLY A 91 9.62 0.54 -5.77
C GLY A 91 8.50 -0.22 -5.04
N TRP A 92 8.47 -0.16 -3.72
CA TRP A 92 7.40 -0.78 -2.91
C TRP A 92 6.19 0.14 -2.71
N GLY A 93 6.20 1.29 -3.36
CA GLY A 93 5.16 2.31 -3.23
C GLY A 93 4.03 2.16 -4.24
N THR A 94 3.35 3.28 -4.47
CA THR A 94 2.22 3.40 -5.40
C THR A 94 2.59 3.15 -6.87
N SER A 95 3.88 3.16 -7.22
CA SER A 95 4.37 2.84 -8.58
C SER A 95 3.97 1.43 -9.05
N ASN A 96 3.68 0.51 -8.13
CA ASN A 96 3.19 -0.83 -8.47
C ASN A 96 1.73 -0.86 -8.96
N ILE A 97 1.04 0.28 -8.97
CA ILE A 97 -0.34 0.40 -9.48
C ILE A 97 -0.34 0.65 -10.98
N GLU A 98 0.74 1.18 -11.53
CA GLU A 98 0.88 1.31 -12.98
C GLU A 98 1.03 -0.08 -13.59
N GLU A 99 -0.01 -0.53 -14.31
CA GLU A 99 -0.03 -1.83 -14.97
C GLU A 99 0.91 -1.86 -16.17
N THR A 100 2.18 -2.15 -15.91
CA THR A 100 3.20 -2.37 -16.92
C THR A 100 3.55 -3.86 -17.01
N GLU A 101 4.16 -4.28 -18.10
CA GLU A 101 4.71 -5.63 -18.23
C GLU A 101 5.68 -5.90 -17.07
N GLY A 102 5.58 -7.08 -16.46
CA GLY A 102 6.38 -7.46 -15.30
C GLY A 102 5.95 -6.79 -13.98
N THR A 103 4.82 -6.09 -13.93
CA THR A 103 4.24 -5.63 -12.65
C THR A 103 4.03 -6.83 -11.73
N LEU A 104 4.39 -6.67 -10.45
CA LEU A 104 4.26 -7.73 -9.45
C LEU A 104 2.81 -8.19 -9.31
N PRO A 105 2.51 -9.51 -9.44
CA PRO A 105 1.17 -10.03 -9.22
C PRO A 105 0.58 -9.61 -7.89
N GLU A 106 -0.70 -9.27 -7.84
CA GLU A 106 -1.34 -8.72 -6.64
C GLU A 106 -1.28 -9.69 -5.45
N VAL A 107 -1.34 -10.99 -5.70
CA VAL A 107 -1.17 -12.02 -4.66
C VAL A 107 0.21 -11.94 -3.98
N LEU A 108 1.26 -11.64 -4.73
CA LEU A 108 2.60 -11.43 -4.17
C LEU A 108 2.71 -10.09 -3.46
N GLN A 109 2.08 -9.05 -4.00
CA GLN A 109 2.01 -7.76 -3.31
C GLN A 109 1.35 -7.91 -1.94
N CYS A 110 0.22 -8.63 -1.84
CA CYS A 110 -0.45 -8.90 -0.57
C CYS A 110 0.48 -9.63 0.41
N ALA A 111 1.20 -10.65 -0.04
CA ALA A 111 2.13 -11.41 0.78
C ALA A 111 3.30 -10.55 1.30
N ILE A 112 3.85 -9.68 0.46
CA ILE A 112 4.92 -8.75 0.84
C ILE A 112 4.41 -7.70 1.81
N TYR A 113 3.22 -7.14 1.56
CA TYR A 113 2.63 -6.17 2.48
C TYR A 113 2.30 -6.79 3.85
N GLU A 114 1.94 -8.06 3.91
CA GLU A 114 1.76 -8.76 5.18
C GLU A 114 3.04 -8.73 6.02
N LEU A 115 4.20 -9.05 5.43
CA LEU A 115 5.50 -9.00 6.10
C LEU A 115 5.83 -7.59 6.60
N PHE A 116 5.65 -6.58 5.76
CA PHE A 116 5.98 -5.19 6.08
C PHE A 116 5.06 -4.61 7.15
N GLN A 117 3.76 -4.89 7.06
CA GLN A 117 2.78 -4.41 8.05
C GLN A 117 2.89 -5.14 9.39
N ALA A 118 3.25 -6.42 9.39
CA ALA A 118 3.54 -7.15 10.62
C ALA A 118 4.76 -6.59 11.35
N ALA A 119 5.77 -6.12 10.60
CA ALA A 119 6.97 -5.53 11.17
C ALA A 119 6.76 -4.08 11.66
N CYS A 120 5.89 -3.32 10.99
CA CYS A 120 5.63 -1.92 11.32
C CYS A 120 4.17 -1.53 11.01
N PRO A 121 3.22 -1.81 11.92
CA PRO A 121 1.79 -1.58 11.71
C PRO A 121 1.40 -0.16 11.27
N PRO A 122 2.04 0.92 11.75
CA PRO A 122 1.73 2.28 11.29
C PRO A 122 1.89 2.48 9.77
N MET A 123 2.69 1.64 9.10
CA MET A 123 2.93 1.76 7.66
C MET A 123 1.74 1.36 6.79
N ARG A 124 0.71 0.71 7.33
CA ARG A 124 -0.54 0.44 6.60
C ARG A 124 -1.23 1.72 6.06
N ALA A 125 -0.96 2.87 6.67
CA ALA A 125 -1.46 4.15 6.16
C ALA A 125 -0.99 4.47 4.73
N HIS A 126 0.13 3.89 4.28
CA HIS A 126 0.61 3.99 2.90
C HIS A 126 -0.38 3.39 1.89
N ALA A 127 -1.08 2.31 2.25
CA ALA A 127 -2.08 1.66 1.38
C ALA A 127 -3.26 2.59 1.02
N LEU A 128 -3.55 3.61 1.83
CA LEU A 128 -4.59 4.60 1.53
C LEU A 128 -4.23 5.44 0.30
N THR A 129 -2.96 5.80 0.13
CA THR A 129 -2.49 6.52 -1.06
C THR A 129 -2.65 5.65 -2.32
N SER A 130 -2.31 4.37 -2.23
CA SER A 130 -2.48 3.42 -3.33
C SER A 130 -3.96 3.27 -3.73
N GLY A 131 -4.86 3.16 -2.75
CA GLY A 131 -6.30 3.09 -3.01
C GLY A 131 -6.84 4.35 -3.68
N ALA A 132 -6.42 5.54 -3.21
CA ALA A 132 -6.82 6.81 -3.82
C ALA A 132 -6.28 6.97 -5.25
N ALA A 133 -5.04 6.56 -5.51
CA ALA A 133 -4.44 6.60 -6.84
C ALA A 133 -5.18 5.66 -7.80
N ARG A 134 -5.49 4.42 -7.39
CA ARG A 134 -6.31 3.48 -8.18
C ARG A 134 -7.68 4.05 -8.52
N LEU A 135 -8.35 4.69 -7.57
CA LEU A 135 -9.65 5.31 -7.82
C LEU A 135 -9.56 6.36 -8.94
N ILE A 136 -8.54 7.22 -8.88
CA ILE A 136 -8.31 8.24 -9.92
C ILE A 136 -7.93 7.57 -11.25
N GLN A 137 -7.11 6.54 -11.23
CA GLN A 137 -6.67 5.83 -12.44
C GLN A 137 -7.85 5.19 -13.18
N GLU A 138 -8.77 4.56 -12.44
CA GLU A 138 -9.90 3.87 -13.04
C GLU A 138 -11.04 4.81 -13.47
N PHE A 139 -11.36 5.78 -12.63
CA PHE A 139 -12.58 6.57 -12.77
C PHE A 139 -12.33 8.07 -13.01
N GLY A 140 -11.10 8.55 -12.86
CA GLY A 140 -10.76 9.95 -13.05
C GLY A 140 -10.79 10.37 -14.52
N SER A 141 -11.10 11.65 -14.77
CA SER A 141 -10.91 12.25 -16.09
C SER A 141 -9.40 12.31 -16.45
N GLU A 142 -9.07 12.40 -17.73
CA GLU A 142 -7.68 12.52 -18.17
C GLU A 142 -6.96 13.73 -17.57
N GLU A 143 -7.70 14.79 -17.27
CA GLU A 143 -7.17 15.96 -16.56
C GLU A 143 -6.77 15.61 -15.12
N LEU A 144 -7.64 14.91 -14.39
CA LEU A 144 -7.37 14.45 -13.01
C LEU A 144 -6.20 13.46 -12.98
N LYS A 145 -6.18 12.50 -13.91
CA LYS A 145 -5.07 11.53 -14.03
C LYS A 145 -3.74 12.25 -14.22
N LYS A 146 -3.65 13.17 -15.18
CA LYS A 146 -2.43 13.95 -15.44
C LYS A 146 -1.99 14.82 -14.26
N MET A 147 -2.94 15.33 -13.49
CA MET A 147 -2.67 16.23 -12.38
C MET A 147 -2.16 15.47 -11.14
N PHE A 148 -2.79 14.35 -10.80
CA PHE A 148 -2.59 13.67 -9.52
C PHE A 148 -1.66 12.46 -9.60
N LEU A 149 -1.86 11.57 -10.59
CA LEU A 149 -1.19 10.28 -10.61
C LEU A 149 0.34 10.37 -10.61
N PRO A 150 1.01 11.22 -11.42
CA PRO A 150 2.47 11.29 -11.40
C PRO A 150 3.03 11.60 -10.01
N LYS A 151 2.39 12.51 -9.27
CA LYS A 151 2.82 12.91 -7.94
C LYS A 151 2.42 11.92 -6.84
N MET A 152 1.38 11.14 -7.06
CA MET A 152 1.00 10.05 -6.16
C MET A 152 1.88 8.83 -6.37
N PHE A 153 2.28 8.54 -7.61
CA PHE A 153 3.18 7.42 -7.91
C PHE A 153 4.62 7.67 -7.48
N ASP A 154 5.12 8.90 -7.59
CA ASP A 154 6.44 9.26 -7.10
C ASP A 154 6.50 9.50 -5.57
N GLY A 155 5.35 9.40 -4.88
CA GLY A 155 5.24 9.58 -3.44
C GLY A 155 5.29 11.02 -2.95
N THR A 156 5.29 12.02 -3.85
CA THR A 156 5.26 13.44 -3.49
C THR A 156 3.92 13.84 -2.84
N TRP A 157 2.82 13.24 -3.33
CA TRP A 157 1.49 13.47 -2.78
C TRP A 157 0.91 12.19 -2.19
N ALA A 158 0.31 12.33 -1.01
CA ALA A 158 -0.42 11.25 -0.36
C ALA A 158 -1.92 11.38 -0.61
N GLY A 159 -2.61 10.24 -0.55
CA GLY A 159 -4.06 10.16 -0.56
C GLY A 159 -4.60 9.66 0.76
N THR A 160 -5.84 10.04 1.08
CA THR A 160 -6.57 9.56 2.25
C THR A 160 -7.94 9.05 1.83
N MET A 161 -8.57 8.24 2.67
CA MET A 161 -9.91 7.72 2.45
C MET A 161 -10.84 8.26 3.53
N CYS A 162 -11.90 8.94 3.11
CA CYS A 162 -12.97 9.46 3.98
C CYS A 162 -14.28 8.79 3.53
N LEU A 163 -14.50 7.54 3.93
CA LEU A 163 -15.60 6.72 3.44
C LEU A 163 -16.74 6.57 4.46
N THR A 164 -16.40 6.31 5.72
CA THR A 164 -17.37 6.08 6.79
C THR A 164 -18.16 7.35 7.10
N GLU A 165 -19.48 7.25 7.12
CA GLU A 165 -20.42 8.29 7.56
C GLU A 165 -21.03 7.93 8.91
N ALA A 166 -21.77 8.86 9.52
CA ALA A 166 -22.45 8.62 10.78
C ALA A 166 -23.49 7.47 10.70
N THR A 167 -24.03 7.21 9.51
CA THR A 167 -25.08 6.21 9.25
C THR A 167 -24.58 4.98 8.51
N ALA A 168 -23.37 5.00 7.92
CA ALA A 168 -22.85 3.94 7.08
C ALA A 168 -21.36 3.73 7.32
N GLY A 169 -20.96 2.52 7.62
CA GLY A 169 -19.56 2.10 7.80
C GLY A 169 -19.26 0.87 6.94
N THR A 170 -19.51 -0.32 7.48
CA THR A 170 -19.32 -1.59 6.75
C THR A 170 -20.24 -1.70 5.54
N ASP A 171 -21.47 -1.28 5.65
CA ASP A 171 -22.41 -1.20 4.53
C ASP A 171 -22.24 0.13 3.78
N VAL A 172 -21.33 0.13 2.80
CA VAL A 172 -21.08 1.29 1.94
C VAL A 172 -22.22 1.56 0.95
N GLY A 173 -23.17 0.63 0.81
CA GLY A 173 -24.38 0.83 0.01
C GLY A 173 -25.33 1.84 0.61
N ASP A 174 -25.27 2.05 1.93
CA ASP A 174 -26.10 2.98 2.68
C ASP A 174 -25.50 4.40 2.83
N ILE A 175 -24.45 4.73 2.10
CA ILE A 175 -23.87 6.08 2.07
C ILE A 175 -24.92 7.09 1.59
N LEU A 176 -25.16 8.13 2.37
CA LEU A 176 -26.13 9.18 2.09
C LEU A 176 -25.54 10.44 1.46
N SER A 177 -24.24 10.65 1.57
CA SER A 177 -23.55 11.81 0.97
C SER A 177 -23.74 11.84 -0.55
N LYS A 178 -24.10 13.01 -1.07
CA LYS A 178 -24.32 13.24 -2.50
C LYS A 178 -23.61 14.49 -2.95
N ALA A 179 -23.01 14.42 -4.13
CA ALA A 179 -22.40 15.57 -4.78
C ALA A 179 -23.37 16.15 -5.82
N TYR A 180 -23.72 17.41 -5.68
CA TYR A 180 -24.58 18.12 -6.63
C TYR A 180 -23.73 19.08 -7.47
N PRO A 181 -23.84 19.05 -8.81
CA PRO A 181 -23.13 19.99 -9.67
C PRO A 181 -23.58 21.43 -9.42
N THR A 182 -22.64 22.38 -9.56
CA THR A 182 -22.94 23.81 -9.49
C THR A 182 -22.83 24.45 -10.88
N SER A 183 -22.95 25.78 -10.96
CA SER A 183 -22.72 26.52 -12.21
C SER A 183 -21.26 26.47 -12.71
N ASP A 184 -20.29 26.22 -11.81
CA ASP A 184 -18.91 25.89 -12.19
C ASP A 184 -18.77 24.37 -12.24
N PRO A 185 -18.45 23.76 -13.41
CA PRO A 185 -18.37 22.31 -13.57
C PRO A 185 -17.27 21.65 -12.73
N ARG A 186 -16.37 22.44 -12.14
CA ARG A 186 -15.29 21.96 -11.26
C ARG A 186 -15.70 21.96 -9.80
N ILE A 187 -16.85 22.51 -9.44
CA ILE A 187 -17.30 22.70 -8.06
C ILE A 187 -18.60 21.93 -7.83
N TYR A 188 -18.61 21.15 -6.79
CA TYR A 188 -19.76 20.39 -6.30
C TYR A 188 -20.14 20.85 -4.88
N LYS A 189 -21.43 20.72 -4.56
CA LYS A 189 -21.97 20.87 -3.20
C LYS A 189 -22.25 19.51 -2.61
#